data_6ccc1beacdf86e16a72c54ce08866072
#
_entry.id   6ccc1beacdf86e16a72c54ce08866072
#
_cell.length_a   1.000
_cell.length_b   1.000
_cell.length_c   1.000
_cell.angle_alpha   90.00
_cell.angle_beta   90.00
_cell.angle_gamma   90.00
#
_symmetry.space_group_name_H-M   'P 1'
#
loop_
_entity.id
_entity.type
_entity.pdbx_description
1 polymer ?
#
loop_
_entity_poly.entity_id
_entity_poly.type
_entity_poly.pdbx_seq_one_letter_code
_entity_poly.pdbx_strand_id
1 'polypeptide(L)'
;MTKAKHNKEPLFYVVKRDTMPLSKSVLVRAVAILLAMVVCGVVTKVLTGDNPISIFTTIFHGAFGTGRTLVTLHDIAILLCISLAVTPAFRMRFWNTGAEGQVLIGCLSTAVCMLVLGGKVPNPVLILIMTVSAVAAGLIWGVIPAFFKAHWGTNETLFTLMMNYVAIQLVEYFLKVADKTGSNVVGPDLLKHGWFPNLFGVPYLLNILIVAVLTVAMYIYLKYSKHGYEISVVGESENTARYIGINVKKVIIRTMAVSGAVCGLAGLLLVGGSSHSIDSNLVGGRGFTAIMVSWLAKFNPFFMILTTLLLVFLERGADEVASRFGLNGDFADILTGIILFFIIGCEFFIHYEVHFNHRKKAALAKEGE
;
A
#
# COMPACT_ATOMS: atom_id res chain seq x y z
N MET A 1 -13.30 36.54 -45.31
CA MET A 1 -12.30 37.03 -44.35
C MET A 1 -12.43 36.19 -43.07
N THR A 2 -11.70 35.12 -42.97
CA THR A 2 -11.67 34.24 -41.81
C THR A 2 -10.68 34.79 -40.81
N LYS A 3 -11.18 35.24 -39.63
CA LYS A 3 -10.34 35.68 -38.51
C LYS A 3 -9.45 34.52 -38.04
N ALA A 4 -8.14 34.63 -38.25
CA ALA A 4 -7.15 33.77 -37.66
C ALA A 4 -7.34 33.74 -36.12
N LYS A 5 -7.70 32.59 -35.54
CA LYS A 5 -7.66 32.39 -34.10
C LYS A 5 -6.21 32.53 -33.65
N HIS A 6 -5.92 33.61 -32.93
CA HIS A 6 -4.66 33.73 -32.19
C HIS A 6 -4.58 32.60 -31.17
N ASN A 7 -3.84 31.56 -31.53
CA ASN A 7 -3.43 30.53 -30.58
C ASN A 7 -2.51 31.20 -29.54
N LYS A 8 -3.05 31.54 -28.36
CA LYS A 8 -2.23 32.01 -27.23
C LYS A 8 -1.30 30.85 -26.86
N GLU A 9 -0.02 30.99 -27.15
CA GLU A 9 1.00 30.04 -26.69
C GLU A 9 0.89 29.89 -25.16
N PRO A 10 0.98 28.64 -24.64
CA PRO A 10 0.86 28.39 -23.21
C PRO A 10 1.99 29.09 -22.45
N LEU A 11 1.68 29.62 -21.25
CA LEU A 11 2.62 30.33 -20.38
C LEU A 11 3.78 29.42 -19.92
N PHE A 12 3.54 28.13 -19.84
CA PHE A 12 4.52 27.11 -19.52
C PHE A 12 4.22 25.83 -20.32
N TYR A 13 5.22 25.02 -20.54
CA TYR A 13 5.08 23.68 -21.10
C TYR A 13 5.87 22.69 -20.26
N VAL A 14 5.37 21.45 -20.21
CA VAL A 14 5.94 20.37 -19.42
C VAL A 14 6.59 19.38 -20.39
N VAL A 15 7.87 19.09 -20.15
CA VAL A 15 8.64 18.12 -20.93
C VAL A 15 9.00 16.95 -20.05
N LYS A 16 8.84 15.74 -20.57
CA LYS A 16 9.28 14.54 -19.86
C LYS A 16 10.81 14.52 -19.80
N ARG A 17 11.36 14.38 -18.62
CA ARG A 17 12.81 14.26 -18.38
C ARG A 17 13.25 12.84 -18.67
N ASP A 18 14.35 12.63 -19.39
CA ASP A 18 14.86 11.29 -19.69
C ASP A 18 15.35 10.59 -18.41
N THR A 19 16.25 11.21 -17.66
CA THR A 19 16.72 10.68 -16.36
C THR A 19 17.19 11.83 -15.44
N MET A 20 16.85 11.76 -14.15
CA MET A 20 17.44 12.64 -13.15
C MET A 20 18.54 11.91 -12.41
N PRO A 21 19.72 12.51 -12.15
CA PRO A 21 20.76 11.91 -11.30
C PRO A 21 20.21 11.55 -9.92
N LEU A 22 20.66 10.43 -9.37
CA LEU A 22 20.15 9.90 -8.10
C LEU A 22 20.27 10.92 -6.95
N SER A 23 21.39 11.65 -6.89
CA SER A 23 21.61 12.69 -5.88
C SER A 23 20.57 13.83 -5.94
N LYS A 24 20.23 14.30 -7.13
CA LYS A 24 19.20 15.35 -7.30
C LYS A 24 17.81 14.81 -6.99
N SER A 25 17.51 13.57 -7.36
CA SER A 25 16.23 12.92 -7.05
C SER A 25 16.04 12.77 -5.53
N VAL A 26 17.08 12.36 -4.80
CA VAL A 26 17.08 12.29 -3.33
C VAL A 26 16.89 13.67 -2.71
N LEU A 27 17.60 14.70 -3.24
CA LEU A 27 17.45 16.06 -2.75
C LEU A 27 16.02 16.59 -2.91
N VAL A 28 15.40 16.38 -4.09
CA VAL A 28 14.02 16.82 -4.35
C VAL A 28 13.05 16.15 -3.38
N ARG A 29 13.21 14.85 -3.10
CA ARG A 29 12.39 14.13 -2.12
C ARG A 29 12.61 14.67 -0.70
N ALA A 30 13.85 14.91 -0.30
CA ALA A 30 14.18 15.48 1.01
C ALA A 30 13.54 16.87 1.19
N VAL A 31 13.64 17.73 0.18
CA VAL A 31 13.00 19.05 0.21
C VAL A 31 11.47 18.92 0.28
N ALA A 32 10.86 18.00 -0.46
CA ALA A 32 9.41 17.79 -0.41
C ALA A 32 8.95 17.32 0.98
N ILE A 33 9.68 16.40 1.60
CA ILE A 33 9.40 15.93 2.97
C ILE A 33 9.53 17.09 3.96
N LEU A 34 10.58 17.91 3.87
CA LEU A 34 10.76 19.08 4.74
C LEU A 34 9.63 20.08 4.57
N LEU A 35 9.20 20.36 3.33
CA LEU A 35 8.05 21.23 3.06
C LEU A 35 6.76 20.64 3.63
N ALA A 36 6.52 19.36 3.46
CA ALA A 36 5.38 18.67 4.07
C ALA A 36 5.39 18.83 5.59
N MET A 37 6.54 18.60 6.23
CA MET A 37 6.67 18.77 7.68
C MET A 37 6.42 20.20 8.12
N VAL A 38 6.91 21.20 7.39
CA VAL A 38 6.63 22.62 7.69
C VAL A 38 5.13 22.90 7.60
N VAL A 39 4.46 22.45 6.54
CA VAL A 39 3.01 22.63 6.37
C VAL A 39 2.25 21.91 7.49
N CYS A 40 2.58 20.68 7.83
CA CYS A 40 2.01 19.96 8.97
C CYS A 40 2.21 20.73 10.28
N GLY A 41 3.42 21.27 10.49
CA GLY A 41 3.73 22.09 11.66
C GLY A 41 2.89 23.36 11.74
N VAL A 42 2.69 24.03 10.62
CA VAL A 42 1.83 25.24 10.54
C VAL A 42 0.37 24.89 10.80
N VAL A 43 -0.16 23.85 10.17
CA VAL A 43 -1.54 23.39 10.35
C VAL A 43 -1.79 23.02 11.82
N THR A 44 -0.90 22.24 12.42
CA THR A 44 -1.04 21.86 13.83
C THR A 44 -0.94 23.09 14.74
N LYS A 45 0.00 24.02 14.50
CA LYS A 45 0.12 25.26 15.28
C LYS A 45 -1.14 26.11 15.24
N VAL A 46 -1.77 26.23 14.06
CA VAL A 46 -3.01 27.00 13.90
C VAL A 46 -4.15 26.39 14.69
N LEU A 47 -4.19 25.06 14.79
CA LEU A 47 -5.26 24.32 15.46
C LEU A 47 -5.04 24.18 16.97
N THR A 48 -3.80 23.98 17.42
CA THR A 48 -3.47 23.68 18.82
C THR A 48 -2.84 24.86 19.58
N GLY A 49 -2.23 25.81 18.85
CA GLY A 49 -1.45 26.89 19.43
C GLY A 49 -0.01 26.50 19.86
N ASP A 50 0.34 25.22 19.77
CA ASP A 50 1.60 24.67 20.27
C ASP A 50 2.81 24.96 19.35
N ASN A 51 4.02 24.77 19.92
CA ASN A 51 5.26 25.02 19.20
C ASN A 51 5.49 23.95 18.11
N PRO A 52 5.73 24.34 16.83
CA PRO A 52 6.02 23.41 15.76
C PRO A 52 7.19 22.42 16.02
N ILE A 53 8.18 22.83 16.81
CA ILE A 53 9.33 21.97 17.16
C ILE A 53 8.87 20.77 18.01
N SER A 54 7.89 20.95 18.90
CA SER A 54 7.34 19.86 19.71
C SER A 54 6.63 18.82 18.83
N ILE A 55 6.08 19.23 17.70
CA ILE A 55 5.42 18.34 16.73
C ILE A 55 6.44 17.37 16.12
N PHE A 56 7.60 17.87 15.69
CA PHE A 56 8.64 17.03 15.09
C PHE A 56 9.19 16.01 16.09
N THR A 57 9.44 16.43 17.33
CA THR A 57 9.88 15.49 18.38
C THR A 57 8.80 14.45 18.67
N THR A 58 7.52 14.84 18.62
CA THR A 58 6.38 13.93 18.81
C THR A 58 6.27 12.92 17.67
N ILE A 59 6.44 13.33 16.41
CA ILE A 59 6.47 12.41 15.25
C ILE A 59 7.56 11.35 15.44
N PHE A 60 8.77 11.77 15.83
CA PHE A 60 9.87 10.82 16.04
C PHE A 60 9.59 9.86 17.19
N HIS A 61 9.08 10.37 18.32
CA HIS A 61 8.71 9.55 19.46
C HIS A 61 7.52 8.62 19.19
N GLY A 62 6.60 9.01 18.32
CA GLY A 62 5.49 8.18 17.87
C GLY A 62 5.94 6.90 17.19
N ALA A 63 6.94 7.02 16.31
CA ALA A 63 7.48 5.89 15.56
C ALA A 63 8.52 5.07 16.35
N PHE A 64 9.48 5.73 17.03
CA PHE A 64 10.65 5.09 17.62
C PHE A 64 10.80 5.31 19.13
N GLY A 65 9.74 5.77 19.80
CA GLY A 65 9.73 5.91 21.27
C GLY A 65 9.88 4.57 21.98
N THR A 66 10.13 4.64 23.29
CA THR A 66 10.38 3.47 24.13
C THR A 66 9.23 2.46 24.03
N GLY A 67 9.53 1.23 23.64
CA GLY A 67 8.57 0.14 23.48
C GLY A 67 7.76 0.15 22.17
N ARG A 68 7.85 1.18 21.34
CA ARG A 68 7.08 1.29 20.08
C ARG A 68 7.82 0.77 18.84
N THR A 69 9.13 0.69 18.89
CA THR A 69 9.97 0.29 17.75
C THR A 69 9.57 -1.06 17.15
N LEU A 70 9.27 -2.07 17.97
CA LEU A 70 8.85 -3.39 17.49
C LEU A 70 7.47 -3.35 16.81
N VAL A 71 6.54 -2.56 17.34
CA VAL A 71 5.22 -2.36 16.72
C VAL A 71 5.36 -1.65 15.39
N THR A 72 6.18 -0.60 15.30
CA THR A 72 6.48 0.11 14.05
C THR A 72 7.13 -0.81 13.02
N LEU A 73 8.10 -1.63 13.42
CA LEU A 73 8.72 -2.63 12.52
C LEU A 73 7.72 -3.67 12.03
N HIS A 74 6.77 -4.07 12.89
CA HIS A 74 5.69 -4.95 12.50
C HIS A 74 4.77 -4.29 11.46
N ASP A 75 4.34 -3.03 11.66
CA ASP A 75 3.50 -2.33 10.69
C ASP A 75 4.21 -2.11 9.35
N ILE A 76 5.53 -1.82 9.40
CA ILE A 76 6.37 -1.80 8.19
C ILE A 76 6.33 -3.15 7.49
N ALA A 77 6.45 -4.26 8.22
CA ALA A 77 6.41 -5.59 7.64
C ALA A 77 5.04 -5.88 7.00
N ILE A 78 3.93 -5.54 7.65
CA ILE A 78 2.59 -5.75 7.10
C ILE A 78 2.37 -4.92 5.82
N LEU A 79 2.66 -3.61 5.86
CA LEU A 79 2.51 -2.76 4.70
C LEU A 79 3.44 -3.20 3.55
N LEU A 80 4.66 -3.63 3.86
CA LEU A 80 5.60 -4.21 2.89
C LEU A 80 5.04 -5.49 2.27
N CYS A 81 4.46 -6.39 3.06
CA CYS A 81 3.84 -7.62 2.57
C CYS A 81 2.74 -7.32 1.54
N ILE A 82 1.83 -6.40 1.85
CA ILE A 82 0.76 -5.98 0.95
C ILE A 82 1.33 -5.29 -0.30
N SER A 83 2.37 -4.46 -0.14
CA SER A 83 3.04 -3.78 -1.26
C SER A 83 3.74 -4.76 -2.21
N LEU A 84 4.37 -5.81 -1.67
CA LEU A 84 4.93 -6.90 -2.46
C LEU A 84 3.86 -7.69 -3.19
N ALA A 85 2.69 -7.88 -2.56
CA ALA A 85 1.55 -8.58 -3.15
C ALA A 85 1.01 -7.87 -4.39
N VAL A 86 0.86 -6.55 -4.35
CA VAL A 86 0.30 -5.78 -5.48
C VAL A 86 1.30 -5.54 -6.61
N THR A 87 2.60 -5.60 -6.32
CA THR A 87 3.67 -5.30 -7.28
C THR A 87 3.62 -6.08 -8.59
N PRO A 88 3.42 -7.40 -8.64
CA PRO A 88 3.34 -8.16 -9.88
C PRO A 88 2.18 -7.69 -10.78
N ALA A 89 1.03 -7.39 -10.18
CA ALA A 89 -0.15 -6.90 -10.91
C ALA A 89 0.11 -5.54 -11.55
N PHE A 90 0.63 -4.57 -10.79
CA PHE A 90 0.94 -3.23 -11.31
C PHE A 90 2.08 -3.22 -12.32
N ARG A 91 3.08 -4.08 -12.16
CA ARG A 91 4.15 -4.24 -13.15
C ARG A 91 3.63 -4.79 -14.47
N MET A 92 2.58 -5.60 -14.44
CA MET A 92 1.85 -6.09 -15.62
C MET A 92 0.86 -5.05 -16.18
N ARG A 93 0.73 -3.87 -15.56
CA ARG A 93 -0.30 -2.85 -15.84
C ARG A 93 -1.73 -3.34 -15.61
N PHE A 94 -1.91 -4.31 -14.75
CA PHE A 94 -3.22 -4.69 -14.22
C PHE A 94 -3.50 -3.86 -12.96
N TRP A 95 -4.52 -3.01 -13.02
CA TRP A 95 -4.86 -2.07 -11.93
C TRP A 95 -5.64 -2.78 -10.83
N ASN A 96 -4.91 -3.53 -9.98
CA ASN A 96 -5.50 -4.22 -8.82
C ASN A 96 -5.72 -3.25 -7.66
N THR A 97 -6.87 -2.60 -7.60
CA THR A 97 -7.31 -1.79 -6.45
C THR A 97 -8.00 -2.63 -5.36
N GLY A 98 -8.07 -3.94 -5.55
CA GLY A 98 -8.75 -4.90 -4.69
C GLY A 98 -7.89 -5.50 -3.58
N ALA A 99 -6.67 -5.01 -3.38
CA ALA A 99 -5.77 -5.54 -2.37
C ALA A 99 -6.35 -5.49 -0.95
N GLU A 100 -7.09 -4.42 -0.64
CA GLU A 100 -7.77 -4.25 0.65
C GLU A 100 -8.70 -5.42 0.93
N GLY A 101 -9.60 -5.75 0.00
CA GLY A 101 -10.53 -6.87 0.13
C GLY A 101 -9.84 -8.24 0.11
N GLN A 102 -8.75 -8.39 -0.68
CA GLN A 102 -7.97 -9.63 -0.71
C GLN A 102 -7.33 -9.94 0.65
N VAL A 103 -6.78 -8.91 1.32
CA VAL A 103 -6.23 -9.03 2.68
C VAL A 103 -7.36 -9.31 3.67
N LEU A 104 -8.47 -8.59 3.57
CA LEU A 104 -9.61 -8.73 4.47
C LEU A 104 -10.24 -10.15 4.40
N ILE A 105 -10.31 -10.75 3.21
CA ILE A 105 -10.74 -12.15 3.03
C ILE A 105 -9.74 -13.13 3.64
N GLY A 106 -8.44 -12.82 3.58
CA GLY A 106 -7.40 -13.56 4.30
C GLY A 106 -7.60 -13.48 5.82
N CYS A 107 -7.91 -12.30 6.36
CA CYS A 107 -8.27 -12.11 7.77
C CYS A 107 -9.50 -12.92 8.14
N LEU A 108 -10.56 -12.86 7.34
CA LEU A 108 -11.80 -13.60 7.56
C LEU A 108 -11.54 -15.11 7.62
N SER A 109 -10.83 -15.64 6.62
CA SER A 109 -10.49 -17.06 6.57
C SER A 109 -9.69 -17.52 7.79
N THR A 110 -8.73 -16.69 8.24
CA THR A 110 -7.94 -16.92 9.44
C THR A 110 -8.83 -16.96 10.69
N ALA A 111 -9.68 -15.95 10.89
CA ALA A 111 -10.58 -15.86 12.03
C ALA A 111 -11.59 -17.01 12.08
N VAL A 112 -12.15 -17.42 10.94
CA VAL A 112 -13.03 -18.60 10.83
C VAL A 112 -12.29 -19.86 11.28
N CYS A 113 -11.04 -20.09 10.83
CA CYS A 113 -10.25 -21.24 11.26
C CYS A 113 -9.99 -21.21 12.78
N MET A 114 -9.64 -20.05 13.35
CA MET A 114 -9.44 -19.87 14.79
C MET A 114 -10.71 -20.20 15.58
N LEU A 115 -11.87 -19.72 15.12
CA LEU A 115 -13.13 -19.91 15.80
C LEU A 115 -13.63 -21.37 15.74
N VAL A 116 -13.50 -22.01 14.57
CA VAL A 116 -14.08 -23.35 14.32
C VAL A 116 -13.17 -24.46 14.83
N LEU A 117 -11.86 -24.33 14.63
CA LEU A 117 -10.85 -25.36 14.94
C LEU A 117 -10.07 -25.06 16.23
N GLY A 118 -10.17 -23.85 16.77
CA GLY A 118 -9.50 -23.48 18.02
C GLY A 118 -9.85 -24.41 19.17
N GLY A 119 -8.82 -24.90 19.87
CA GLY A 119 -8.98 -25.87 20.96
C GLY A 119 -9.28 -27.32 20.53
N LYS A 120 -9.59 -27.56 19.26
CA LYS A 120 -9.86 -28.92 18.74
C LYS A 120 -8.61 -29.58 18.16
N VAL A 121 -7.64 -28.79 17.73
CA VAL A 121 -6.38 -29.25 17.15
C VAL A 121 -5.19 -28.57 17.83
N PRO A 122 -3.99 -29.19 17.82
CA PRO A 122 -2.79 -28.57 18.35
C PRO A 122 -2.46 -27.25 17.64
N ASN A 123 -1.95 -26.26 18.38
CA ASN A 123 -1.71 -24.91 17.85
C ASN A 123 -0.83 -24.88 16.57
N PRO A 124 0.26 -25.67 16.43
CA PRO A 124 1.03 -25.70 15.18
C PRO A 124 0.24 -26.18 13.97
N VAL A 125 -0.64 -27.16 14.16
CA VAL A 125 -1.51 -27.69 13.10
C VAL A 125 -2.56 -26.63 12.72
N LEU A 126 -3.12 -25.94 13.71
CA LEU A 126 -4.06 -24.84 13.47
C LEU A 126 -3.40 -23.73 12.65
N ILE A 127 -2.19 -23.31 13.00
CA ILE A 127 -1.43 -22.29 12.24
C ILE A 127 -1.20 -22.73 10.79
N LEU A 128 -0.87 -23.99 10.56
CA LEU A 128 -0.70 -24.53 9.22
C LEU A 128 -2.01 -24.47 8.41
N ILE A 129 -3.13 -24.90 9.01
CA ILE A 129 -4.46 -24.84 8.36
C ILE A 129 -4.84 -23.39 8.08
N MET A 130 -4.65 -22.48 9.01
CA MET A 130 -4.89 -21.05 8.83
C MET A 130 -4.07 -20.50 7.67
N THR A 131 -2.78 -20.86 7.58
CA THR A 131 -1.89 -20.42 6.49
C THR A 131 -2.40 -20.89 5.14
N VAL A 132 -2.70 -22.16 4.99
CA VAL A 132 -3.23 -22.72 3.72
C VAL A 132 -4.57 -22.10 3.38
N SER A 133 -5.47 -21.96 4.35
CA SER A 133 -6.80 -21.38 4.17
C SER A 133 -6.75 -19.90 3.78
N ALA A 134 -5.95 -19.10 4.47
CA ALA A 134 -5.82 -17.66 4.19
C ALA A 134 -5.20 -17.41 2.80
N VAL A 135 -4.13 -18.13 2.47
CA VAL A 135 -3.48 -18.06 1.15
C VAL A 135 -4.45 -18.49 0.04
N ALA A 136 -5.19 -19.60 0.23
CA ALA A 136 -6.17 -20.06 -0.74
C ALA A 136 -7.34 -19.08 -0.90
N ALA A 137 -7.86 -18.52 0.20
CA ALA A 137 -8.94 -17.55 0.17
C ALA A 137 -8.54 -16.27 -0.57
N GLY A 138 -7.37 -15.71 -0.27
CA GLY A 138 -6.83 -14.54 -0.97
C GLY A 138 -6.55 -14.83 -2.45
N LEU A 139 -5.98 -16.01 -2.77
CA LEU A 139 -5.75 -16.46 -4.14
C LEU A 139 -7.06 -16.51 -4.95
N ILE A 140 -8.08 -17.19 -4.43
CA ILE A 140 -9.39 -17.30 -5.09
C ILE A 140 -9.97 -15.91 -5.32
N TRP A 141 -9.93 -15.05 -4.29
CA TRP A 141 -10.46 -13.67 -4.38
C TRP A 141 -9.75 -12.85 -5.43
N GLY A 142 -8.44 -12.99 -5.57
CA GLY A 142 -7.65 -12.31 -6.60
C GLY A 142 -7.85 -12.87 -8.01
N VAL A 143 -8.11 -14.17 -8.14
CA VAL A 143 -8.32 -14.83 -9.45
C VAL A 143 -9.66 -14.45 -10.07
N ILE A 144 -10.70 -14.20 -9.29
CA ILE A 144 -12.03 -13.85 -9.80
C ILE A 144 -11.96 -12.67 -10.80
N PRO A 145 -11.50 -11.45 -10.43
CA PRO A 145 -11.44 -10.33 -11.38
C PRO A 145 -10.47 -10.58 -12.54
N ALA A 146 -9.39 -11.33 -12.28
CA ALA A 146 -8.42 -11.67 -13.32
C ALA A 146 -9.00 -12.59 -14.39
N PHE A 147 -9.83 -13.54 -14.01
CA PHE A 147 -10.54 -14.43 -14.92
C PHE A 147 -11.48 -13.65 -15.85
N PHE A 148 -12.28 -12.74 -15.28
CA PHE A 148 -13.17 -11.89 -16.05
C PHE A 148 -12.41 -10.97 -17.00
N LYS A 149 -11.31 -10.35 -16.54
CA LYS A 149 -10.43 -9.53 -17.39
C LYS A 149 -9.82 -10.35 -18.53
N ALA A 150 -9.30 -11.52 -18.25
CA ALA A 150 -8.61 -12.35 -19.25
C ALA A 150 -9.54 -12.90 -20.34
N HIS A 151 -10.83 -13.14 -20.03
CA HIS A 151 -11.77 -13.74 -20.98
C HIS A 151 -12.68 -12.72 -21.66
N TRP A 152 -13.13 -11.70 -20.94
CA TRP A 152 -14.11 -10.72 -21.45
C TRP A 152 -13.58 -9.29 -21.52
N GLY A 153 -12.33 -9.04 -21.11
CA GLY A 153 -11.73 -7.71 -21.18
C GLY A 153 -12.40 -6.69 -20.25
N THR A 154 -13.03 -7.15 -19.17
CA THR A 154 -13.71 -6.27 -18.20
C THR A 154 -12.75 -5.23 -17.61
N ASN A 155 -13.30 -4.12 -17.09
CA ASN A 155 -12.51 -3.11 -16.39
C ASN A 155 -12.06 -3.68 -15.03
N GLU A 156 -10.77 -3.99 -14.93
CA GLU A 156 -10.16 -4.60 -13.74
C GLU A 156 -10.21 -3.68 -12.52
N THR A 157 -10.04 -2.37 -12.71
CA THR A 157 -10.04 -1.39 -11.62
C THR A 157 -11.40 -1.35 -10.92
N LEU A 158 -12.47 -1.20 -11.70
CA LEU A 158 -13.83 -1.17 -11.15
C LEU A 158 -14.20 -2.52 -10.52
N PHE A 159 -13.85 -3.63 -11.19
CA PHE A 159 -14.18 -4.95 -10.68
C PHE A 159 -13.48 -5.22 -9.35
N THR A 160 -12.17 -4.97 -9.26
CA THR A 160 -11.41 -5.20 -8.03
C THR A 160 -11.84 -4.25 -6.90
N LEU A 161 -12.20 -2.99 -7.23
CA LEU A 161 -12.75 -2.05 -6.25
C LEU A 161 -14.09 -2.54 -5.68
N MET A 162 -15.01 -3.02 -6.53
CA MET A 162 -16.29 -3.57 -6.06
C MET A 162 -16.10 -4.80 -5.19
N MET A 163 -15.10 -5.63 -5.49
CA MET A 163 -14.75 -6.79 -4.66
C MET A 163 -14.32 -6.40 -3.23
N ASN A 164 -13.76 -5.20 -3.01
CA ASN A 164 -13.46 -4.72 -1.64
C ASN A 164 -14.74 -4.55 -0.83
N TYR A 165 -15.77 -3.92 -1.41
CA TYR A 165 -17.07 -3.76 -0.72
C TYR A 165 -17.73 -5.09 -0.42
N VAL A 166 -17.63 -6.06 -1.33
CA VAL A 166 -18.16 -7.41 -1.08
C VAL A 166 -17.38 -8.08 0.07
N ALA A 167 -16.05 -7.92 0.12
CA ALA A 167 -15.24 -8.46 1.21
C ALA A 167 -15.64 -7.85 2.57
N ILE A 168 -15.82 -6.53 2.63
CA ILE A 168 -16.28 -5.82 3.84
C ILE A 168 -17.64 -6.39 4.30
N GLN A 169 -18.61 -6.53 3.39
CA GLN A 169 -19.93 -7.07 3.73
C GLN A 169 -19.90 -8.54 4.19
N LEU A 170 -18.97 -9.35 3.65
CA LEU A 170 -18.78 -10.72 4.12
C LEU A 170 -18.20 -10.75 5.55
N VAL A 171 -17.25 -9.86 5.86
CA VAL A 171 -16.74 -9.74 7.24
C VAL A 171 -17.83 -9.24 8.17
N GLU A 172 -18.59 -8.21 7.82
CA GLU A 172 -19.71 -7.73 8.64
C GLU A 172 -20.77 -8.81 8.88
N TYR A 173 -21.09 -9.61 7.87
CA TYR A 173 -21.97 -10.76 8.05
C TYR A 173 -21.40 -11.77 9.05
N PHE A 174 -20.10 -12.11 8.91
CA PHE A 174 -19.42 -13.00 9.86
C PHE A 174 -19.44 -12.44 11.29
N LEU A 175 -19.18 -11.14 11.47
CA LEU A 175 -19.22 -10.49 12.78
C LEU A 175 -20.60 -10.62 13.44
N LYS A 176 -21.69 -10.39 12.70
CA LYS A 176 -23.07 -10.53 13.19
C LYS A 176 -23.40 -11.97 13.61
N VAL A 177 -22.82 -12.96 12.97
CA VAL A 177 -23.04 -14.37 13.29
C VAL A 177 -22.19 -14.82 14.49
N ALA A 178 -20.92 -14.37 14.54
CA ALA A 178 -19.93 -14.79 15.53
C ALA A 178 -20.03 -13.99 16.84
N ASP A 179 -20.29 -12.69 16.75
CA ASP A 179 -20.41 -11.79 17.91
C ASP A 179 -21.87 -11.62 18.34
N LYS A 180 -22.20 -12.21 19.50
CA LYS A 180 -23.51 -12.08 20.14
C LYS A 180 -23.66 -10.83 21.00
N THR A 181 -22.57 -10.08 21.22
CA THR A 181 -22.57 -8.88 22.08
C THR A 181 -22.93 -7.61 21.31
N GLY A 182 -22.86 -7.65 19.96
CA GLY A 182 -23.16 -6.50 19.11
C GLY A 182 -22.03 -5.46 19.05
N SER A 183 -20.81 -5.83 19.45
CA SER A 183 -19.64 -4.94 19.42
C SER A 183 -19.09 -4.69 18.03
N ASN A 184 -19.54 -5.44 17.02
CA ASN A 184 -19.01 -5.46 15.64
C ASN A 184 -17.50 -5.78 15.56
N VAL A 185 -16.95 -6.43 16.58
CA VAL A 185 -15.57 -6.91 16.63
C VAL A 185 -15.55 -8.29 17.25
N VAL A 186 -14.92 -9.25 16.56
CA VAL A 186 -14.60 -10.54 17.17
C VAL A 186 -13.19 -10.45 17.72
N GLY A 187 -13.10 -10.33 19.04
CA GLY A 187 -11.86 -10.06 19.77
C GLY A 187 -11.13 -11.32 20.26
N PRO A 188 -10.04 -11.12 21.02
CA PRO A 188 -9.20 -12.19 21.56
C PRO A 188 -9.93 -13.17 22.47
N ASP A 189 -11.05 -12.73 23.09
CA ASP A 189 -11.87 -13.59 23.97
C ASP A 189 -12.52 -14.74 23.20
N LEU A 190 -12.83 -14.57 21.92
CA LEU A 190 -13.36 -15.58 21.03
C LEU A 190 -12.25 -16.27 20.23
N LEU A 191 -11.20 -15.55 19.84
CA LEU A 191 -10.06 -16.04 19.05
C LEU A 191 -8.87 -16.43 19.94
N LYS A 192 -9.07 -17.34 20.90
CA LYS A 192 -8.07 -17.70 21.94
C LYS A 192 -6.91 -18.57 21.41
N HIS A 193 -7.07 -19.20 20.27
CA HIS A 193 -6.13 -20.19 19.71
C HIS A 193 -5.63 -19.75 18.35
N GLY A 194 -4.49 -20.30 17.91
CA GLY A 194 -3.91 -19.98 16.61
C GLY A 194 -3.00 -18.75 16.61
N TRP A 195 -2.66 -18.22 17.77
CA TRP A 195 -1.72 -17.12 17.89
C TRP A 195 -0.31 -17.55 17.53
N PHE A 196 0.40 -16.72 16.83
CA PHE A 196 1.78 -16.98 16.49
C PHE A 196 2.66 -16.95 17.74
N PRO A 197 3.60 -17.90 17.89
CA PRO A 197 4.51 -17.94 19.03
C PRO A 197 5.47 -16.75 18.97
N ASN A 198 5.79 -16.18 20.14
CA ASN A 198 6.85 -15.19 20.27
C ASN A 198 8.21 -15.90 20.08
N LEU A 199 8.86 -15.64 18.96
CA LEU A 199 10.16 -16.21 18.64
C LEU A 199 11.23 -15.53 19.52
N PHE A 200 12.02 -16.31 20.26
CA PHE A 200 13.02 -15.83 21.23
C PHE A 200 12.46 -14.84 22.28
N GLY A 201 11.16 -14.92 22.60
CA GLY A 201 10.50 -14.00 23.52
C GLY A 201 10.24 -12.60 22.98
N VAL A 202 10.53 -12.35 21.71
CA VAL A 202 10.29 -11.06 21.03
C VAL A 202 8.96 -11.12 20.28
N PRO A 203 8.00 -10.21 20.59
CA PRO A 203 6.72 -10.13 19.89
C PRO A 203 6.94 -9.71 18.42
N TYR A 204 6.08 -10.20 17.53
CA TYR A 204 6.04 -9.87 16.09
C TYR A 204 7.28 -10.31 15.27
N LEU A 205 8.33 -10.85 15.89
CA LEU A 205 9.56 -11.23 15.18
C LEU A 205 9.29 -12.26 14.07
N LEU A 206 8.37 -13.20 14.31
CA LEU A 206 7.99 -14.19 13.30
C LEU A 206 7.37 -13.54 12.06
N ASN A 207 6.48 -12.55 12.24
CA ASN A 207 5.87 -11.79 11.14
C ASN A 207 6.94 -11.06 10.31
N ILE A 208 7.87 -10.37 10.98
CA ILE A 208 8.97 -9.63 10.34
C ILE A 208 9.85 -10.59 9.53
N LEU A 209 10.19 -11.77 10.07
CA LEU A 209 11.02 -12.77 9.38
C LEU A 209 10.29 -13.34 8.16
N ILE A 210 9.00 -13.67 8.27
CA ILE A 210 8.21 -14.17 7.15
C ILE A 210 8.23 -13.14 6.01
N VAL A 211 8.01 -11.87 6.32
CA VAL A 211 7.99 -10.80 5.30
C VAL A 211 9.39 -10.53 4.73
N ALA A 212 10.45 -10.63 5.54
CA ALA A 212 11.82 -10.51 5.05
C ALA A 212 12.16 -11.62 4.04
N VAL A 213 11.80 -12.87 4.34
CA VAL A 213 11.96 -14.00 3.41
C VAL A 213 11.09 -13.78 2.14
N LEU A 214 9.86 -13.34 2.32
CA LEU A 214 8.96 -13.03 1.20
C LEU A 214 9.54 -11.92 0.30
N THR A 215 10.17 -10.89 0.88
CA THR A 215 10.81 -9.80 0.12
C THR A 215 11.90 -10.32 -0.80
N VAL A 216 12.78 -11.19 -0.28
CA VAL A 216 13.82 -11.83 -1.08
C VAL A 216 13.22 -12.75 -2.15
N ALA A 217 12.22 -13.54 -1.78
CA ALA A 217 11.53 -14.44 -2.71
C ALA A 217 10.85 -13.65 -3.86
N MET A 218 10.17 -12.55 -3.54
CA MET A 218 9.53 -11.70 -4.55
C MET A 218 10.54 -10.97 -5.44
N TYR A 219 11.69 -10.56 -4.89
CA TYR A 219 12.77 -10.01 -5.70
C TYR A 219 13.30 -11.03 -6.71
N ILE A 220 13.57 -12.27 -6.27
CA ILE A 220 14.01 -13.36 -7.14
C ILE A 220 12.93 -13.68 -8.19
N TYR A 221 11.67 -13.79 -7.76
CA TYR A 221 10.53 -14.05 -8.63
C TYR A 221 10.40 -13.00 -9.75
N LEU A 222 10.43 -11.71 -9.41
CA LEU A 222 10.23 -10.65 -10.38
C LEU A 222 11.44 -10.42 -11.30
N LYS A 223 12.67 -10.67 -10.83
CA LYS A 223 13.89 -10.35 -11.58
C LYS A 223 14.46 -11.53 -12.34
N TYR A 224 14.41 -12.75 -11.78
CA TYR A 224 15.14 -13.90 -12.31
C TYR A 224 14.22 -15.01 -12.84
N SER A 225 12.91 -14.98 -12.56
CA SER A 225 12.03 -16.04 -13.05
C SER A 225 11.52 -15.77 -14.47
N LYS A 226 11.19 -16.84 -15.19
CA LYS A 226 10.48 -16.75 -16.47
C LYS A 226 9.17 -15.97 -16.34
N HIS A 227 8.47 -16.16 -15.21
CA HIS A 227 7.20 -15.48 -14.92
C HIS A 227 7.38 -13.97 -14.76
N GLY A 228 8.45 -13.52 -14.07
CA GLY A 228 8.76 -12.10 -13.93
C GLY A 228 9.08 -11.45 -15.27
N TYR A 229 9.74 -12.18 -16.17
CA TYR A 229 9.95 -11.73 -17.55
C TYR A 229 8.63 -11.59 -18.31
N GLU A 230 7.76 -12.63 -18.28
CA GLU A 230 6.45 -12.58 -18.95
C GLU A 230 5.57 -11.42 -18.42
N ILE A 231 5.57 -11.18 -17.09
CA ILE A 231 4.89 -10.04 -16.47
C ILE A 231 5.38 -8.71 -17.05
N SER A 232 6.69 -8.54 -17.19
CA SER A 232 7.27 -7.30 -17.71
C SER A 232 6.91 -7.08 -19.19
N VAL A 233 6.99 -8.12 -20.01
CA VAL A 233 6.66 -8.04 -21.44
C VAL A 233 5.18 -7.73 -21.65
N VAL A 234 4.28 -8.38 -20.92
CA VAL A 234 2.84 -8.09 -20.96
C VAL A 234 2.57 -6.66 -20.52
N GLY A 235 3.28 -6.18 -19.50
CA GLY A 235 3.17 -4.80 -19.00
C GLY A 235 3.68 -3.74 -19.98
N GLU A 236 4.64 -4.06 -20.83
CA GLU A 236 5.07 -3.16 -21.90
C GLU A 236 4.05 -3.11 -23.04
N SER A 237 3.67 -4.28 -23.56
CA SER A 237 2.68 -4.39 -24.65
C SER A 237 2.09 -5.80 -24.69
N GLU A 238 0.77 -5.92 -24.51
CA GLU A 238 0.06 -7.18 -24.69
C GLU A 238 0.18 -7.75 -26.10
N ASN A 239 0.18 -6.87 -27.13
CA ASN A 239 0.29 -7.29 -28.53
C ASN A 239 1.68 -7.87 -28.81
N THR A 240 2.73 -7.25 -28.30
CA THR A 240 4.10 -7.76 -28.41
C THR A 240 4.25 -9.10 -27.70
N ALA A 241 3.67 -9.24 -26.50
CA ALA A 241 3.66 -10.49 -25.76
C ALA A 241 3.00 -11.63 -26.55
N ARG A 242 1.85 -11.37 -27.18
CA ARG A 242 1.16 -12.35 -28.04
C ARG A 242 2.00 -12.72 -29.27
N TYR A 243 2.63 -11.74 -29.91
CA TYR A 243 3.46 -11.96 -31.09
C TYR A 243 4.64 -12.90 -30.82
N ILE A 244 5.28 -12.81 -29.65
CA ILE A 244 6.38 -13.71 -29.25
C ILE A 244 5.90 -15.01 -28.58
N GLY A 245 4.60 -15.31 -28.62
CA GLY A 245 4.03 -16.57 -28.15
C GLY A 245 3.69 -16.64 -26.66
N ILE A 246 3.70 -15.52 -25.94
CA ILE A 246 3.28 -15.48 -24.53
C ILE A 246 1.75 -15.53 -24.42
N ASN A 247 1.23 -16.44 -23.61
CA ASN A 247 -0.20 -16.54 -23.33
C ASN A 247 -0.63 -15.51 -22.29
N VAL A 248 -1.05 -14.32 -22.74
CA VAL A 248 -1.44 -13.17 -21.90
C VAL A 248 -2.50 -13.57 -20.89
N LYS A 249 -3.53 -14.35 -21.26
CA LYS A 249 -4.58 -14.79 -20.32
C LYS A 249 -4.02 -15.58 -19.13
N LYS A 250 -3.10 -16.53 -19.40
CA LYS A 250 -2.44 -17.29 -18.34
C LYS A 250 -1.58 -16.41 -17.45
N VAL A 251 -0.87 -15.43 -18.04
CA VAL A 251 -0.04 -14.48 -17.27
C VAL A 251 -0.90 -13.67 -16.34
N ILE A 252 -2.02 -13.10 -16.81
CA ILE A 252 -2.95 -12.31 -15.98
C ILE A 252 -3.46 -13.13 -14.80
N ILE A 253 -4.04 -14.31 -15.06
CA ILE A 253 -4.64 -15.15 -14.01
C ILE A 253 -3.59 -15.58 -12.98
N ARG A 254 -2.43 -16.05 -13.43
CA ARG A 254 -1.36 -16.49 -12.54
C ARG A 254 -0.77 -15.36 -11.71
N THR A 255 -0.57 -14.19 -12.31
CA THR A 255 -0.05 -13.01 -11.60
C THR A 255 -1.00 -12.59 -10.50
N MET A 256 -2.29 -12.57 -10.77
CA MET A 256 -3.32 -12.23 -9.77
C MET A 256 -3.50 -13.33 -8.73
N ALA A 257 -3.28 -14.60 -9.08
CA ALA A 257 -3.25 -15.70 -8.11
C ALA A 257 -2.11 -15.51 -7.09
N VAL A 258 -0.90 -15.17 -7.56
CA VAL A 258 0.24 -14.87 -6.68
C VAL A 258 -0.04 -13.62 -5.83
N SER A 259 -0.55 -12.54 -6.44
CA SER A 259 -0.94 -11.31 -5.74
C SER A 259 -1.94 -11.59 -4.62
N GLY A 260 -3.04 -12.27 -4.94
CA GLY A 260 -4.07 -12.64 -3.97
C GLY A 260 -3.57 -13.58 -2.87
N ALA A 261 -2.72 -14.55 -3.22
CA ALA A 261 -2.11 -15.48 -2.25
C ALA A 261 -1.27 -14.74 -1.19
N VAL A 262 -0.45 -13.77 -1.64
CA VAL A 262 0.36 -12.94 -0.73
C VAL A 262 -0.50 -11.96 0.07
N CYS A 263 -1.58 -11.40 -0.50
CA CYS A 263 -2.56 -10.63 0.26
C CYS A 263 -3.24 -11.49 1.35
N GLY A 264 -3.62 -12.73 1.03
CA GLY A 264 -4.16 -13.67 2.01
C GLY A 264 -3.18 -13.95 3.16
N LEU A 265 -1.88 -14.11 2.83
CA LEU A 265 -0.82 -14.24 3.82
C LEU A 265 -0.73 -12.99 4.72
N ALA A 266 -0.83 -11.78 4.16
CA ALA A 266 -0.86 -10.55 4.96
C ALA A 266 -2.05 -10.53 5.94
N GLY A 267 -3.22 -11.02 5.53
CA GLY A 267 -4.38 -11.18 6.40
C GLY A 267 -4.14 -12.16 7.55
N LEU A 268 -3.46 -13.28 7.29
CA LEU A 268 -3.02 -14.21 8.32
C LEU A 268 -2.08 -13.54 9.33
N LEU A 269 -1.08 -12.78 8.84
CA LEU A 269 -0.12 -12.08 9.70
C LEU A 269 -0.80 -11.01 10.57
N LEU A 270 -1.83 -10.35 10.06
CA LEU A 270 -2.63 -9.39 10.83
C LEU A 270 -3.40 -10.06 11.96
N VAL A 271 -4.21 -11.07 11.67
CA VAL A 271 -5.09 -11.70 12.68
C VAL A 271 -4.31 -12.66 13.57
N GLY A 272 -3.54 -13.58 12.99
CA GLY A 272 -2.81 -14.61 13.74
C GLY A 272 -1.56 -14.09 14.45
N GLY A 273 -0.95 -13.03 13.89
CA GLY A 273 0.34 -12.54 14.34
C GLY A 273 0.30 -11.27 15.19
N SER A 274 -0.77 -10.47 15.14
CA SER A 274 -0.78 -9.18 15.85
C SER A 274 -2.10 -8.79 16.50
N SER A 275 -3.18 -8.62 15.74
CA SER A 275 -4.41 -8.07 16.28
C SER A 275 -5.20 -9.04 17.12
N HIS A 276 -5.10 -10.34 16.82
CA HIS A 276 -5.90 -11.41 17.44
C HIS A 276 -7.40 -11.10 17.47
N SER A 277 -7.84 -10.25 16.57
CA SER A 277 -9.21 -9.77 16.41
C SER A 277 -9.52 -9.55 14.95
N ILE A 278 -10.80 -9.47 14.63
CA ILE A 278 -11.25 -9.09 13.28
C ILE A 278 -12.41 -8.12 13.39
N ASP A 279 -12.34 -7.07 12.57
CA ASP A 279 -13.39 -6.11 12.29
C ASP A 279 -13.38 -5.74 10.80
N SER A 280 -14.39 -5.00 10.34
CA SER A 280 -14.51 -4.64 8.92
C SER A 280 -13.47 -3.62 8.44
N ASN A 281 -12.81 -2.91 9.36
CA ASN A 281 -11.79 -1.89 9.07
C ASN A 281 -10.36 -2.31 9.47
N LEU A 282 -10.13 -3.58 9.82
CA LEU A 282 -8.84 -4.07 10.31
C LEU A 282 -7.65 -3.77 9.38
N VAL A 283 -7.87 -3.76 8.09
CA VAL A 283 -6.82 -3.46 7.09
C VAL A 283 -6.53 -1.95 7.03
N GLY A 284 -7.52 -1.10 7.32
CA GLY A 284 -7.35 0.34 7.52
C GLY A 284 -6.81 1.10 6.31
N GLY A 285 -7.20 0.71 5.08
CA GLY A 285 -6.74 1.37 3.84
C GLY A 285 -5.32 1.01 3.41
N ARG A 286 -4.64 0.11 4.12
CA ARG A 286 -3.26 -0.32 3.80
C ARG A 286 -3.13 -0.93 2.40
N GLY A 287 -4.22 -1.48 1.85
CA GLY A 287 -4.25 -1.94 0.47
C GLY A 287 -4.04 -0.82 -0.54
N PHE A 288 -4.62 0.35 -0.32
CA PHE A 288 -4.42 1.53 -1.17
C PHE A 288 -3.04 2.16 -0.94
N THR A 289 -2.60 2.28 0.31
CA THR A 289 -1.26 2.77 0.66
C THR A 289 -0.17 1.89 0.03
N ALA A 290 -0.36 0.57 -0.01
CA ALA A 290 0.55 -0.38 -0.63
C ALA A 290 0.74 -0.15 -2.14
N ILE A 291 -0.28 0.33 -2.85
CA ILE A 291 -0.17 0.72 -4.25
C ILE A 291 0.81 1.89 -4.38
N MET A 292 0.68 2.92 -3.53
CA MET A 292 1.58 4.08 -3.53
C MET A 292 3.03 3.68 -3.22
N VAL A 293 3.23 2.81 -2.23
CA VAL A 293 4.56 2.24 -1.91
C VAL A 293 5.17 1.57 -3.14
N SER A 294 4.40 0.73 -3.82
CA SER A 294 4.85 -0.04 -4.99
C SER A 294 5.29 0.88 -6.14
N TRP A 295 4.52 1.93 -6.40
CA TRP A 295 4.84 2.95 -7.42
C TRP A 295 6.06 3.79 -7.03
N LEU A 296 6.12 4.26 -5.80
CA LEU A 296 7.21 5.10 -5.31
C LEU A 296 8.56 4.34 -5.33
N ALA A 297 8.52 3.03 -5.04
CA ALA A 297 9.66 2.13 -5.12
C ALA A 297 9.98 1.64 -6.55
N LYS A 298 9.25 2.09 -7.58
CA LYS A 298 9.41 1.64 -8.97
C LYS A 298 9.38 0.12 -9.11
N PHE A 299 8.50 -0.53 -8.36
CA PHE A 299 8.30 -2.00 -8.34
C PHE A 299 9.55 -2.79 -7.91
N ASN A 300 10.48 -2.18 -7.18
CA ASN A 300 11.66 -2.86 -6.66
C ASN A 300 11.45 -3.23 -5.18
N PRO A 301 11.44 -4.54 -4.80
CA PRO A 301 11.20 -4.99 -3.44
C PRO A 301 12.14 -4.41 -2.37
N PHE A 302 13.40 -4.16 -2.70
CA PHE A 302 14.34 -3.56 -1.73
C PHE A 302 14.07 -2.07 -1.50
N PHE A 303 13.72 -1.31 -2.56
CA PHE A 303 13.34 0.08 -2.38
C PHE A 303 12.00 0.23 -1.66
N MET A 304 11.13 -0.79 -1.72
CA MET A 304 9.88 -0.82 -0.95
C MET A 304 10.13 -0.82 0.56
N ILE A 305 11.21 -1.44 1.05
CA ILE A 305 11.55 -1.39 2.47
C ILE A 305 11.73 0.06 2.93
N LEU A 306 12.43 0.86 2.14
CA LEU A 306 12.67 2.27 2.48
C LEU A 306 11.37 3.10 2.40
N THR A 307 10.55 2.87 1.37
CA THR A 307 9.29 3.60 1.19
C THR A 307 8.25 3.21 2.24
N THR A 308 8.14 1.94 2.62
CA THR A 308 7.26 1.51 3.72
C THR A 308 7.71 2.06 5.06
N LEU A 309 9.02 2.04 5.34
CA LEU A 309 9.57 2.65 6.55
C LEU A 309 9.20 4.15 6.63
N LEU A 310 9.36 4.88 5.53
CA LEU A 310 9.01 6.30 5.48
C LEU A 310 7.51 6.51 5.77
N LEU A 311 6.62 5.78 5.08
CA LEU A 311 5.18 5.99 5.23
C LEU A 311 4.67 5.59 6.61
N VAL A 312 5.09 4.43 7.14
CA VAL A 312 4.69 4.00 8.48
C VAL A 312 5.27 4.91 9.57
N PHE A 313 6.50 5.41 9.39
CA PHE A 313 7.08 6.42 10.28
C PHE A 313 6.18 7.67 10.36
N LEU A 314 5.71 8.13 9.22
CA LEU A 314 4.88 9.34 9.14
C LEU A 314 3.47 9.09 9.69
N GLU A 315 2.84 7.95 9.37
CA GLU A 315 1.54 7.53 9.87
C GLU A 315 1.57 7.42 11.42
N ARG A 316 2.50 6.67 11.98
CA ARG A 316 2.68 6.54 13.43
C ARG A 316 3.02 7.85 14.12
N GLY A 317 3.78 8.70 13.44
CA GLY A 317 4.07 10.05 13.93
C GLY A 317 2.84 10.93 13.97
N ALA A 318 2.00 10.88 12.94
CA ALA A 318 0.75 11.63 12.87
C ALA A 318 -0.25 11.19 13.94
N ASP A 319 -0.39 9.86 14.17
CA ASP A 319 -1.21 9.27 15.24
C ASP A 319 -0.78 9.79 16.63
N GLU A 320 0.53 9.85 16.88
CA GLU A 320 1.06 10.35 18.15
C GLU A 320 0.81 11.85 18.32
N VAL A 321 0.94 12.63 17.26
CA VAL A 321 0.60 14.06 17.28
C VAL A 321 -0.88 14.24 17.59
N ALA A 322 -1.78 13.51 16.92
CA ALA A 322 -3.20 13.58 17.19
C ALA A 322 -3.52 13.21 18.65
N SER A 323 -2.95 12.12 19.15
CA SER A 323 -3.16 11.65 20.53
C SER A 323 -2.61 12.64 21.56
N ARG A 324 -1.39 13.15 21.36
CA ARG A 324 -0.73 14.04 22.34
C ARG A 324 -1.37 15.42 22.45
N PHE A 325 -1.86 15.94 21.34
CA PHE A 325 -2.50 17.26 21.30
C PHE A 325 -4.03 17.19 21.44
N GLY A 326 -4.59 16.02 21.76
CA GLY A 326 -6.03 15.82 21.96
C GLY A 326 -6.88 16.03 20.72
N LEU A 327 -6.30 15.80 19.56
CA LEU A 327 -6.96 15.90 18.25
C LEU A 327 -7.63 14.57 17.87
N ASN A 328 -8.67 14.62 17.05
CA ASN A 328 -9.34 13.42 16.57
C ASN A 328 -8.43 12.58 15.65
N GLY A 329 -8.70 11.28 15.53
CA GLY A 329 -8.00 10.38 14.60
C GLY A 329 -7.99 10.87 13.14
N ASP A 330 -9.09 11.50 12.70
CA ASP A 330 -9.19 12.11 11.36
C ASP A 330 -8.09 13.15 11.09
N PHE A 331 -7.56 13.78 12.15
CA PHE A 331 -6.46 14.74 12.01
C PHE A 331 -5.14 14.05 11.64
N ALA A 332 -4.89 12.84 12.14
CA ALA A 332 -3.75 12.04 11.73
C ALA A 332 -3.83 11.71 10.22
N ASP A 333 -5.02 11.38 9.75
CA ASP A 333 -5.27 11.12 8.31
C ASP A 333 -5.03 12.38 7.45
N ILE A 334 -5.42 13.57 7.94
CA ILE A 334 -5.12 14.85 7.28
C ILE A 334 -3.62 15.08 7.19
N LEU A 335 -2.87 14.91 8.28
CA LEU A 335 -1.41 15.06 8.27
C LEU A 335 -0.75 14.08 7.31
N THR A 336 -1.16 12.83 7.36
CA THR A 336 -0.67 11.78 6.45
C THR A 336 -1.00 12.14 4.99
N GLY A 337 -2.21 12.63 4.71
CA GLY A 337 -2.63 13.10 3.40
C GLY A 337 -1.78 14.26 2.86
N ILE A 338 -1.47 15.24 3.70
CA ILE A 338 -0.58 16.37 3.34
C ILE A 338 0.81 15.84 2.96
N ILE A 339 1.38 14.96 3.78
CA ILE A 339 2.71 14.40 3.52
C ILE A 339 2.74 13.61 2.22
N LEU A 340 1.74 12.75 2.00
CA LEU A 340 1.59 11.98 0.77
C LEU A 340 1.45 12.89 -0.46
N PHE A 341 0.69 13.96 -0.35
CA PHE A 341 0.55 14.95 -1.43
C PHE A 341 1.91 15.53 -1.85
N PHE A 342 2.75 15.92 -0.90
CA PHE A 342 4.09 16.44 -1.19
C PHE A 342 5.01 15.37 -1.78
N ILE A 343 4.94 14.12 -1.29
CA ILE A 343 5.74 13.00 -1.80
C ILE A 343 5.34 12.66 -3.24
N ILE A 344 4.04 12.58 -3.53
CA ILE A 344 3.55 12.33 -4.90
C ILE A 344 3.88 13.53 -5.80
N GLY A 345 3.69 14.75 -5.29
CA GLY A 345 4.00 15.97 -6.02
C GLY A 345 5.47 16.07 -6.41
N CYS A 346 6.41 15.63 -5.56
CA CYS A 346 7.83 15.67 -5.90
C CYS A 346 8.21 14.67 -7.02
N GLU A 347 7.51 13.54 -7.17
CA GLU A 347 7.74 12.63 -8.28
C GLU A 347 7.40 13.27 -9.63
N PHE A 348 6.42 14.18 -9.67
CA PHE A 348 6.17 14.97 -10.87
C PHE A 348 7.41 15.79 -11.27
N PHE A 349 8.03 16.50 -10.34
CA PHE A 349 9.23 17.32 -10.62
C PHE A 349 10.48 16.46 -10.91
N ILE A 350 10.51 15.21 -10.47
CA ILE A 350 11.58 14.27 -10.80
C ILE A 350 11.46 13.78 -12.26
N HIS A 351 10.22 13.53 -12.72
CA HIS A 351 9.97 12.96 -14.04
C HIS A 351 9.70 13.98 -15.15
N TYR A 352 9.34 15.21 -14.79
CA TYR A 352 8.99 16.26 -15.72
C TYR A 352 9.75 17.55 -15.41
N GLU A 353 10.08 18.29 -16.47
CA GLU A 353 10.61 19.66 -16.41
C GLU A 353 9.53 20.66 -16.81
N VAL A 354 9.36 21.69 -15.99
CA VAL A 354 8.47 22.80 -16.29
C VAL A 354 9.28 23.93 -16.89
N HIS A 355 9.08 24.21 -18.16
CA HIS A 355 9.72 25.31 -18.86
C HIS A 355 8.73 26.49 -18.95
N PHE A 356 9.15 27.65 -18.43
CA PHE A 356 8.40 28.89 -18.59
C PHE A 356 8.76 29.56 -19.92
N ASN A 357 7.77 29.97 -20.68
CA ASN A 357 7.98 30.63 -21.95
C ASN A 357 8.40 32.09 -21.72
N HIS A 358 9.72 32.36 -21.61
CA HIS A 358 10.29 33.67 -21.37
C HIS A 358 10.24 34.61 -22.59
N ARG A 359 9.84 34.14 -23.77
CA ARG A 359 9.83 34.96 -25.01
C ARG A 359 8.89 36.18 -24.95
N LYS A 360 7.84 36.16 -24.11
CA LYS A 360 6.93 37.28 -23.98
C LYS A 360 7.48 38.46 -23.18
N LYS A 361 8.40 38.28 -22.24
CA LYS A 361 9.01 39.40 -21.51
C LYS A 361 9.94 40.25 -22.39
N ALA A 362 10.63 39.63 -23.32
CA ALA A 362 11.52 40.31 -24.24
C ALA A 362 10.77 41.02 -25.40
N ALA A 363 9.60 40.53 -25.81
CA ALA A 363 8.76 41.20 -26.82
C ALA A 363 8.02 42.40 -26.26
N LEU A 364 7.48 42.31 -25.04
CA LEU A 364 6.82 43.43 -24.35
C LEU A 364 7.79 44.55 -23.91
N ALA A 365 9.07 44.21 -23.68
CA ALA A 365 10.10 45.23 -23.40
C ALA A 365 10.57 45.97 -24.68
N LYS A 366 10.35 45.41 -25.87
CA LYS A 366 10.68 46.04 -27.17
C LYS A 366 9.51 46.82 -27.80
N GLU A 367 8.29 46.63 -27.32
CA GLU A 367 7.11 47.44 -27.74
C GLU A 367 6.84 48.63 -26.80
N GLY A 368 7.65 48.78 -25.73
CA GLY A 368 7.57 49.89 -24.78
C GLY A 368 8.70 50.91 -24.85
N GLU A 369 9.60 50.78 -25.84
CA GLU A 369 10.55 51.81 -26.29
C GLU A 369 10.08 52.37 -27.66
#